data_c0ca8f30759b63bd1f66e6fd44f50aaa
#
_entry.id   c0ca8f30759b63bd1f66e6fd44f50aaa
#
_cell.length_a   1.000
_cell.length_b   1.000
_cell.length_c   1.000
_cell.angle_alpha   90.00
_cell.angle_beta   90.00
_cell.angle_gamma   90.00
#
_symmetry.space_group_name_H-M   'P 1'
#
loop_
_entity.id
_entity.type
_entity.pdbx_description
1 polymer ?
#
loop_
_entity_poly.entity_id
_entity_poly.type
_entity_poly.pdbx_seq_one_letter_code
_entity_poly.pdbx_strand_id
1 'polypeptide(L)'
;MKKARISAGLSAYRQIQLTIKKIYIDAFAGTGEIETSDGEQYLVGSAKRALAADRKFDRYYFIEGDEKKAAELQEMVNAEFPYLSRVVTVYCGDANDKLAQIIRDVDWRYNRGLLFLDPYATQVNWTTLETVARTKSIDVWYLFPFSALNRMLPKNGKYETWENCIDRLLGDDGWQTEFYKEDPQMSLFDLLPDSGTVNSGTRKIKDSNSDHIKAYIISRLGTIFPCVSQHPRIFRNSRNSPMFLFCFAISSESPKAQRLALRIADHILKNK
;
A
#
# COMPACT_ATOMS: atom_id res chain seq x y z
N MET A 1 -5.64 -62.88 18.48
CA MET A 1 -6.62 -61.80 18.26
C MET A 1 -6.21 -60.47 18.91
N LYS A 2 -4.96 -59.96 18.71
CA LYS A 2 -4.49 -58.68 19.26
C LYS A 2 -3.92 -57.70 18.20
N LYS A 3 -3.88 -58.10 16.90
CA LYS A 3 -3.33 -57.26 15.82
C LYS A 3 -4.38 -56.40 15.08
N ALA A 4 -5.66 -56.62 15.29
CA ALA A 4 -6.73 -55.93 14.55
C ALA A 4 -7.23 -54.62 15.22
N ARG A 5 -6.79 -54.29 16.43
CA ARG A 5 -7.22 -53.09 17.17
C ARG A 5 -6.29 -51.88 17.04
N ILE A 6 -5.08 -52.04 16.50
CA ILE A 6 -4.12 -50.96 16.36
C ILE A 6 -4.28 -50.26 14.99
N SER A 7 -4.81 -50.93 13.97
CA SER A 7 -5.03 -50.34 12.65
C SER A 7 -6.25 -49.40 12.58
N ALA A 8 -7.21 -49.56 13.49
CA ALA A 8 -8.40 -48.66 13.53
C ALA A 8 -8.15 -47.30 14.19
N GLY A 9 -7.11 -47.18 15.02
CA GLY A 9 -6.73 -45.92 15.68
C GLY A 9 -5.92 -44.98 14.79
N LEU A 10 -5.24 -45.48 13.78
CA LEU A 10 -4.40 -44.69 12.87
C LEU A 10 -5.17 -44.11 11.67
N SER A 11 -6.37 -44.63 11.40
CA SER A 11 -7.24 -44.12 10.33
C SER A 11 -8.03 -42.83 10.74
N ALA A 12 -8.05 -42.48 12.01
CA ALA A 12 -8.74 -41.29 12.52
C ALA A 12 -7.87 -40.02 12.57
N TYR A 13 -6.56 -40.12 12.36
CA TYR A 13 -5.73 -38.99 11.97
C TYR A 13 -5.93 -38.72 10.48
N ARG A 14 -7.16 -38.38 10.09
CA ARG A 14 -7.37 -37.61 8.86
C ARG A 14 -6.42 -36.43 8.96
N GLN A 15 -5.41 -36.43 8.09
CA GLN A 15 -4.66 -35.23 7.78
C GLN A 15 -5.69 -34.11 7.62
N ILE A 16 -5.82 -33.26 8.65
CA ILE A 16 -6.46 -31.97 8.49
C ILE A 16 -5.49 -31.26 7.54
N GLN A 17 -5.73 -31.37 6.25
CA GLN A 17 -5.10 -30.51 5.26
C GLN A 17 -5.53 -29.12 5.67
N LEU A 18 -4.67 -28.42 6.40
CA LEU A 18 -4.89 -27.04 6.80
C LEU A 18 -4.95 -26.23 5.50
N THR A 19 -6.17 -26.04 5.00
CA THR A 19 -6.42 -25.25 3.79
C THR A 19 -6.12 -23.81 4.16
N ILE A 20 -5.08 -23.25 3.55
CA ILE A 20 -4.74 -21.83 3.72
C ILE A 20 -5.89 -20.99 3.19
N LYS A 21 -6.47 -20.16 4.03
CA LYS A 21 -7.54 -19.23 3.66
C LYS A 21 -6.96 -18.00 2.99
N LYS A 22 -7.69 -17.47 2.02
CA LYS A 22 -7.34 -16.26 1.27
C LYS A 22 -8.18 -15.11 1.77
N ILE A 23 -7.52 -14.01 2.09
CA ILE A 23 -8.15 -12.80 2.60
C ILE A 23 -7.87 -11.66 1.64
N TYR A 24 -8.90 -10.90 1.27
CA TYR A 24 -8.76 -9.64 0.56
C TYR A 24 -8.97 -8.48 1.53
N ILE A 25 -8.12 -7.49 1.47
CA ILE A 25 -8.20 -6.29 2.31
C ILE A 25 -8.13 -5.08 1.38
N ASP A 26 -9.10 -4.20 1.45
CA ASP A 26 -9.12 -2.90 0.78
C ASP A 26 -9.18 -1.82 1.86
N ALA A 27 -8.08 -1.08 1.99
CA ALA A 27 -7.94 -0.13 3.10
C ALA A 27 -8.55 1.26 2.82
N PHE A 28 -9.04 1.49 1.58
CA PHE A 28 -9.65 2.74 1.14
C PHE A 28 -10.83 2.43 0.20
N ALA A 29 -11.80 1.68 0.70
CA ALA A 29 -12.77 0.96 -0.12
C ALA A 29 -13.83 1.85 -0.81
N GLY A 30 -14.05 3.08 -0.33
CA GLY A 30 -15.10 3.96 -0.84
C GLY A 30 -16.50 3.38 -0.66
N THR A 31 -17.42 3.82 -1.51
CA THR A 31 -18.80 3.29 -1.54
C THR A 31 -18.95 2.01 -2.38
N GLY A 32 -17.88 1.58 -3.07
CA GLY A 32 -17.93 0.52 -4.08
C GLY A 32 -18.30 1.01 -5.48
N GLU A 33 -18.70 2.26 -5.61
CA GLU A 33 -19.01 2.95 -6.87
C GLU A 33 -18.27 4.29 -6.92
N ILE A 34 -17.86 4.73 -8.11
CA ILE A 34 -17.17 5.99 -8.34
C ILE A 34 -18.03 6.78 -9.32
N GLU A 35 -18.57 7.91 -8.87
CA GLU A 35 -19.25 8.86 -9.73
C GLU A 35 -18.23 9.57 -10.64
N THR A 36 -18.47 9.57 -11.95
CA THR A 36 -17.62 10.35 -12.87
C THR A 36 -17.92 11.83 -12.76
N SER A 37 -16.94 12.68 -13.05
CA SER A 37 -17.04 14.15 -12.93
C SER A 37 -18.19 14.77 -13.75
N ASP A 38 -18.74 14.05 -14.69
CA ASP A 38 -19.85 14.43 -15.58
C ASP A 38 -21.21 13.92 -15.06
N GLY A 39 -21.25 13.13 -13.96
CA GLY A 39 -22.47 12.61 -13.35
C GLY A 39 -23.22 11.55 -14.18
N GLU A 40 -22.70 11.18 -15.35
CA GLU A 40 -23.41 10.31 -16.31
C GLU A 40 -23.03 8.83 -16.22
N GLN A 41 -21.90 8.49 -15.56
CA GLN A 41 -21.44 7.09 -15.44
C GLN A 41 -20.94 6.77 -14.05
N TYR A 42 -21.36 5.63 -13.52
CA TYR A 42 -20.79 5.04 -12.31
C TYR A 42 -19.70 4.05 -12.69
N LEU A 43 -18.47 4.31 -12.29
CA LEU A 43 -17.40 3.33 -12.40
C LEU A 43 -17.46 2.38 -11.21
N VAL A 44 -17.30 1.09 -11.50
CA VAL A 44 -17.25 0.06 -10.47
C VAL A 44 -15.99 0.22 -9.63
N GLY A 45 -16.14 0.48 -8.34
CA GLY A 45 -15.05 0.64 -7.38
C GLY A 45 -14.31 -0.67 -7.08
N SER A 46 -13.19 -0.56 -6.36
CA SER A 46 -12.32 -1.69 -6.01
C SER A 46 -13.03 -2.77 -5.21
N ALA A 47 -13.81 -2.39 -4.20
CA ALA A 47 -14.56 -3.31 -3.35
C ALA A 47 -15.57 -4.15 -4.16
N LYS A 48 -16.36 -3.51 -5.00
CA LYS A 48 -17.35 -4.21 -5.85
C LYS A 48 -16.69 -5.12 -6.86
N ARG A 49 -15.57 -4.70 -7.46
CA ARG A 49 -14.75 -5.53 -8.37
C ARG A 49 -14.21 -6.78 -7.66
N ALA A 50 -13.70 -6.63 -6.43
CA ALA A 50 -13.19 -7.75 -5.65
C ALA A 50 -14.30 -8.76 -5.31
N LEU A 51 -15.50 -8.26 -4.96
CA LEU A 51 -16.67 -9.11 -4.68
C LEU A 51 -17.21 -9.80 -5.94
N ALA A 52 -17.18 -9.15 -7.09
CA ALA A 52 -17.66 -9.69 -8.35
C ALA A 52 -16.70 -10.71 -8.99
N ALA A 53 -15.41 -10.75 -8.60
CA ALA A 53 -14.40 -11.63 -9.18
C ALA A 53 -14.85 -13.10 -9.16
N ASP A 54 -14.55 -13.89 -10.23
CA ASP A 54 -14.96 -15.29 -10.35
C ASP A 54 -14.40 -16.15 -9.20
N ARG A 55 -13.12 -15.95 -8.89
CA ARG A 55 -12.46 -16.63 -7.77
C ARG A 55 -12.62 -15.82 -6.50
N LYS A 56 -13.45 -16.31 -5.59
CA LYS A 56 -13.72 -15.65 -4.32
C LYS A 56 -12.58 -15.83 -3.31
N PHE A 57 -12.45 -14.84 -2.43
CA PHE A 57 -11.67 -14.96 -1.21
C PHE A 57 -12.52 -15.59 -0.10
N ASP A 58 -11.86 -16.18 0.88
CA ASP A 58 -12.54 -16.78 2.04
C ASP A 58 -13.03 -15.72 3.03
N ARG A 59 -12.40 -14.52 2.99
CA ARG A 59 -12.82 -13.33 3.75
C ARG A 59 -12.46 -12.05 3.00
N TYR A 60 -13.25 -11.01 3.28
CA TYR A 60 -13.03 -9.65 2.77
C TYR A 60 -13.09 -8.68 3.94
N TYR A 61 -12.11 -7.79 4.00
CA TYR A 61 -12.09 -6.65 4.90
C TYR A 61 -12.04 -5.37 4.07
N PHE A 62 -13.04 -4.53 4.26
CA PHE A 62 -13.13 -3.22 3.64
C PHE A 62 -13.01 -2.16 4.72
N ILE A 63 -12.16 -1.15 4.52
CA ILE A 63 -11.97 -0.06 5.46
C ILE A 63 -12.33 1.23 4.74
N GLU A 64 -13.17 2.05 5.36
CA GLU A 64 -13.55 3.36 4.87
C GLU A 64 -13.55 4.36 6.03
N GLY A 65 -12.92 5.54 5.82
CA GLY A 65 -12.79 6.56 6.86
C GLY A 65 -14.07 7.37 7.09
N ASP A 66 -14.90 7.50 6.07
CA ASP A 66 -16.15 8.22 6.12
C ASP A 66 -17.31 7.29 6.52
N GLU A 67 -18.03 7.65 7.59
CA GLU A 67 -19.10 6.83 8.16
C GLU A 67 -20.25 6.60 7.16
N LYS A 68 -20.62 7.65 6.40
CA LYS A 68 -21.70 7.55 5.41
C LYS A 68 -21.31 6.61 4.29
N LYS A 69 -20.11 6.73 3.75
CA LYS A 69 -19.58 5.85 2.70
C LYS A 69 -19.44 4.41 3.18
N ALA A 70 -19.01 4.20 4.42
CA ALA A 70 -18.92 2.87 5.02
C ALA A 70 -20.31 2.22 5.13
N ALA A 71 -21.35 2.99 5.51
CA ALA A 71 -22.73 2.52 5.55
C ALA A 71 -23.25 2.17 4.15
N GLU A 72 -23.04 3.04 3.17
CA GLU A 72 -23.40 2.81 1.76
C GLU A 72 -22.73 1.54 1.21
N LEU A 73 -21.43 1.35 1.51
CA LEU A 73 -20.70 0.15 1.14
C LEU A 73 -21.31 -1.11 1.75
N GLN A 74 -21.68 -1.07 3.04
CA GLN A 74 -22.32 -2.20 3.71
C GLN A 74 -23.71 -2.51 3.10
N GLU A 75 -24.48 -1.49 2.74
CA GLU A 75 -25.77 -1.64 2.07
C GLU A 75 -25.59 -2.29 0.68
N MET A 76 -24.63 -1.84 -0.11
CA MET A 76 -24.29 -2.43 -1.40
C MET A 76 -23.92 -3.92 -1.26
N VAL A 77 -23.09 -4.26 -0.26
CA VAL A 77 -22.72 -5.67 0.03
C VAL A 77 -23.96 -6.51 0.33
N ASN A 78 -24.88 -6.00 1.16
CA ASN A 78 -26.07 -6.73 1.55
C ASN A 78 -27.06 -6.90 0.37
N ALA A 79 -27.18 -5.87 -0.48
CA ALA A 79 -28.11 -5.87 -1.60
C ALA A 79 -27.61 -6.70 -2.79
N GLU A 80 -26.34 -6.51 -3.19
CA GLU A 80 -25.82 -7.11 -4.41
C GLU A 80 -25.06 -8.43 -4.19
N PHE A 81 -24.50 -8.63 -2.99
CA PHE A 81 -23.69 -9.82 -2.65
C PHE A 81 -24.15 -10.51 -1.35
N PRO A 82 -25.46 -10.76 -1.16
CA PRO A 82 -26.01 -11.33 0.10
C PRO A 82 -25.38 -12.66 0.46
N TYR A 83 -24.94 -13.44 -0.52
CA TYR A 83 -24.26 -14.72 -0.31
C TYR A 83 -22.84 -14.58 0.24
N LEU A 84 -22.21 -13.40 0.17
CA LEU A 84 -20.91 -13.09 0.75
C LEU A 84 -21.01 -12.32 2.08
N SER A 85 -22.17 -11.88 2.51
CA SER A 85 -22.36 -11.03 3.68
C SER A 85 -21.71 -11.59 4.97
N ARG A 86 -21.68 -12.92 5.11
CA ARG A 86 -21.07 -13.58 6.27
C ARG A 86 -19.53 -13.59 6.27
N VAL A 87 -18.91 -13.33 5.13
CA VAL A 87 -17.44 -13.34 4.96
C VAL A 87 -16.88 -11.96 4.65
N VAL A 88 -17.76 -10.95 4.55
CA VAL A 88 -17.39 -9.54 4.37
C VAL A 88 -17.51 -8.82 5.71
N THR A 89 -16.51 -8.00 6.04
CA THR A 89 -16.54 -7.08 7.17
C THR A 89 -16.17 -5.68 6.67
N VAL A 90 -17.04 -4.71 6.91
CA VAL A 90 -16.77 -3.29 6.65
C VAL A 90 -16.40 -2.62 7.96
N TYR A 91 -15.24 -1.97 8.00
CA TYR A 91 -14.77 -1.16 9.11
C TYR A 91 -14.89 0.32 8.76
N CYS A 92 -15.46 1.11 9.66
CA CYS A 92 -15.37 2.55 9.61
C CYS A 92 -14.22 3.05 10.48
N GLY A 93 -13.35 3.93 9.94
CA GLY A 93 -12.28 4.57 10.68
C GLY A 93 -10.96 4.69 9.92
N ASP A 94 -9.90 5.09 10.62
CA ASP A 94 -8.58 5.27 10.05
C ASP A 94 -7.99 3.96 9.53
N ALA A 95 -7.43 3.99 8.31
CA ALA A 95 -6.92 2.81 7.63
C ALA A 95 -5.74 2.17 8.39
N ASN A 96 -4.85 2.97 8.99
CA ASN A 96 -3.69 2.46 9.71
C ASN A 96 -4.12 1.72 10.98
N ASP A 97 -5.07 2.28 11.73
CA ASP A 97 -5.59 1.68 12.96
C ASP A 97 -6.35 0.39 12.67
N LYS A 98 -7.21 0.39 11.64
CA LYS A 98 -8.01 -0.78 11.27
C LYS A 98 -7.15 -1.89 10.67
N LEU A 99 -6.12 -1.56 9.89
CA LEU A 99 -5.13 -2.55 9.43
C LEU A 99 -4.38 -3.17 10.60
N ALA A 100 -3.93 -2.38 11.57
CA ALA A 100 -3.27 -2.88 12.77
C ALA A 100 -4.21 -3.81 13.58
N GLN A 101 -5.50 -3.48 13.65
CA GLN A 101 -6.51 -4.33 14.27
C GLN A 101 -6.66 -5.67 13.51
N ILE A 102 -6.86 -5.65 12.19
CA ILE A 102 -7.00 -6.86 11.35
C ILE A 102 -5.76 -7.75 11.48
N ILE A 103 -4.56 -7.14 11.44
CA ILE A 103 -3.29 -7.87 11.54
C ILE A 103 -3.18 -8.60 12.88
N ARG A 104 -3.63 -8.00 13.97
CA ARG A 104 -3.62 -8.60 15.31
C ARG A 104 -4.66 -9.70 15.47
N ASP A 105 -5.85 -9.52 14.89
CA ASP A 105 -7.00 -10.40 15.10
C ASP A 105 -6.97 -11.65 14.21
N VAL A 106 -6.22 -11.64 13.11
CA VAL A 106 -6.12 -12.75 12.15
C VAL A 106 -4.89 -13.61 12.45
N ASP A 107 -5.08 -14.93 12.53
CA ASP A 107 -3.97 -15.88 12.63
C ASP A 107 -3.32 -16.10 11.26
N TRP A 108 -2.23 -15.39 10.99
CA TRP A 108 -1.52 -15.42 9.71
C TRP A 108 -0.77 -16.72 9.41
N ARG A 109 -0.69 -17.65 10.35
CA ARG A 109 -0.14 -19.01 10.10
C ARG A 109 -1.00 -19.79 9.10
N TYR A 110 -2.32 -19.57 9.12
CA TYR A 110 -3.31 -20.26 8.30
C TYR A 110 -3.99 -19.37 7.27
N ASN A 111 -3.55 -18.13 7.13
CA ASN A 111 -4.16 -17.16 6.23
C ASN A 111 -3.10 -16.52 5.32
N ARG A 112 -3.52 -16.13 4.11
CA ARG A 112 -2.74 -15.30 3.18
C ARG A 112 -3.59 -14.14 2.74
N GLY A 113 -3.04 -12.95 2.87
CA GLY A 113 -3.70 -11.70 2.54
C GLY A 113 -3.24 -11.11 1.22
N LEU A 114 -4.15 -10.47 0.53
CA LEU A 114 -3.89 -9.51 -0.54
C LEU A 114 -4.43 -8.17 -0.06
N LEU A 115 -3.54 -7.22 0.18
CA LEU A 115 -3.89 -5.87 0.61
C LEU A 115 -3.83 -4.92 -0.59
N PHE A 116 -4.88 -4.16 -0.78
CA PHE A 116 -4.96 -3.06 -1.73
C PHE A 116 -4.95 -1.73 -0.98
N LEU A 117 -4.02 -0.85 -1.33
CA LEU A 117 -3.86 0.49 -0.78
C LEU A 117 -4.02 1.52 -1.88
N ASP A 118 -5.12 2.26 -1.86
CA ASP A 118 -5.41 3.40 -2.74
C ASP A 118 -5.70 4.65 -1.90
N PRO A 119 -4.70 5.20 -1.19
CA PRO A 119 -4.91 6.29 -0.26
C PRO A 119 -5.22 7.60 -0.97
N TYR A 120 -6.04 8.40 -0.33
CA TYR A 120 -6.10 9.82 -0.64
C TYR A 120 -4.86 10.52 -0.06
N ALA A 121 -3.98 11.02 -0.92
CA ALA A 121 -2.71 11.65 -0.54
C ALA A 121 -1.80 10.73 0.31
N THR A 122 -1.24 11.22 1.43
CA THR A 122 -0.19 10.57 2.22
C THR A 122 -0.73 9.89 3.49
N GLN A 123 -1.93 9.26 3.40
CA GLN A 123 -2.61 8.70 4.56
C GLN A 123 -1.98 7.40 5.09
N VAL A 124 -1.21 6.68 4.27
CA VAL A 124 -0.55 5.44 4.70
C VAL A 124 0.75 5.77 5.42
N ASN A 125 0.87 5.33 6.67
CA ASN A 125 2.09 5.46 7.46
C ASN A 125 3.06 4.33 7.10
N TRP A 126 4.37 4.63 7.09
CA TRP A 126 5.40 3.63 6.86
C TRP A 126 5.34 2.48 7.88
N THR A 127 5.10 2.81 9.16
CA THR A 127 4.94 1.84 10.24
C THR A 127 3.81 0.82 10.00
N THR A 128 2.77 1.23 9.24
CA THR A 128 1.70 0.32 8.82
C THR A 128 2.21 -0.69 7.80
N LEU A 129 3.00 -0.24 6.80
CA LEU A 129 3.64 -1.13 5.83
C LEU A 129 4.61 -2.11 6.51
N GLU A 130 5.42 -1.65 7.49
CA GLU A 130 6.28 -2.51 8.28
C GLU A 130 5.48 -3.58 9.04
N THR A 131 4.36 -3.19 9.65
CA THR A 131 3.49 -4.11 10.38
C THR A 131 2.89 -5.17 9.45
N VAL A 132 2.48 -4.77 8.24
CA VAL A 132 2.02 -5.68 7.18
C VAL A 132 3.14 -6.65 6.76
N ALA A 133 4.34 -6.13 6.47
CA ALA A 133 5.48 -6.92 6.03
C ALA A 133 5.89 -7.98 7.07
N ARG A 134 5.88 -7.62 8.37
CA ARG A 134 6.21 -8.55 9.47
C ARG A 134 5.27 -9.76 9.55
N THR A 135 4.07 -9.71 8.98
CA THR A 135 3.18 -10.89 8.92
C THR A 135 3.74 -12.00 8.04
N LYS A 136 4.61 -11.70 7.08
CA LYS A 136 5.16 -12.61 6.05
C LYS A 136 4.06 -13.34 5.26
N SER A 137 2.84 -12.80 5.28
CA SER A 137 1.63 -13.45 4.79
C SER A 137 0.69 -12.55 4.00
N ILE A 138 0.98 -11.25 3.91
CA ILE A 138 0.15 -10.26 3.20
C ILE A 138 0.96 -9.62 2.08
N ASP A 139 0.58 -9.89 0.83
CA ASP A 139 1.14 -9.21 -0.33
C ASP A 139 0.38 -7.91 -0.58
N VAL A 140 1.06 -6.88 -1.08
CA VAL A 140 0.53 -5.52 -1.13
C VAL A 140 0.54 -4.98 -2.55
N TRP A 141 -0.61 -4.53 -3.04
CA TRP A 141 -0.75 -3.60 -4.13
C TRP A 141 -0.89 -2.19 -3.56
N TYR A 142 0.01 -1.30 -3.93
CA TYR A 142 0.04 0.06 -3.40
C TYR A 142 0.06 1.10 -4.51
N LEU A 143 -0.98 1.91 -4.59
CA LEU A 143 -1.02 3.16 -5.36
C LEU A 143 -0.31 4.25 -4.55
N PHE A 144 1.03 4.23 -4.61
CA PHE A 144 1.84 5.22 -3.91
C PHE A 144 1.57 6.63 -4.46
N PRO A 145 1.27 7.62 -3.62
CA PRO A 145 0.85 8.97 -4.03
C PRO A 145 2.02 9.83 -4.51
N PHE A 146 2.58 9.49 -5.67
CA PHE A 146 3.78 10.11 -6.22
C PHE A 146 3.67 11.63 -6.38
N SER A 147 2.52 12.12 -6.89
CA SER A 147 2.33 13.56 -7.09
C SER A 147 2.25 14.33 -5.77
N ALA A 148 1.70 13.72 -4.72
CA ALA A 148 1.64 14.32 -3.39
C ALA A 148 3.06 14.46 -2.82
N LEU A 149 3.85 13.39 -2.83
CA LEU A 149 5.26 13.45 -2.42
C LEU A 149 6.03 14.51 -3.22
N ASN A 150 5.94 14.49 -4.55
CA ASN A 150 6.69 15.42 -5.40
C ASN A 150 6.35 16.88 -5.15
N ARG A 151 5.10 17.21 -4.75
CA ARG A 151 4.71 18.57 -4.34
C ARG A 151 5.30 18.99 -3.01
N MET A 152 5.54 18.05 -2.10
CA MET A 152 6.19 18.32 -0.81
C MET A 152 7.73 18.44 -0.92
N LEU A 153 8.29 18.21 -2.11
CA LEU A 153 9.72 18.32 -2.41
C LEU A 153 10.00 19.58 -3.27
N PRO A 154 10.02 20.79 -2.67
CA PRO A 154 10.22 22.04 -3.40
C PRO A 154 11.63 22.15 -3.96
N LYS A 155 11.78 22.84 -5.11
CA LYS A 155 13.08 23.00 -5.79
C LYS A 155 14.13 23.75 -4.96
N ASN A 156 13.69 24.66 -4.10
CA ASN A 156 14.54 25.56 -3.30
C ASN A 156 14.98 24.95 -1.96
N GLY A 157 14.70 23.66 -1.73
CA GLY A 157 15.09 22.95 -0.52
C GLY A 157 14.34 23.36 0.77
N LYS A 158 13.31 24.19 0.68
CA LYS A 158 12.51 24.63 1.84
C LYS A 158 11.36 23.65 2.09
N TYR A 159 11.68 22.51 2.66
CA TYR A 159 10.74 21.39 2.89
C TYR A 159 10.31 21.23 4.37
N GLU A 160 10.76 22.10 5.27
CA GLU A 160 10.59 21.97 6.72
C GLU A 160 9.11 21.79 7.12
N THR A 161 8.19 22.46 6.41
CA THR A 161 6.75 22.32 6.63
C THR A 161 6.23 20.90 6.36
N TRP A 162 6.90 20.15 5.48
CA TRP A 162 6.47 18.82 5.03
C TRP A 162 7.32 17.68 5.58
N GLU A 163 8.40 17.99 6.28
CA GLU A 163 9.41 17.02 6.75
C GLU A 163 8.75 15.85 7.50
N ASN A 164 8.01 16.12 8.57
CA ASN A 164 7.31 15.10 9.34
C ASN A 164 6.33 14.25 8.49
N CYS A 165 5.72 14.86 7.47
CA CYS A 165 4.80 14.16 6.58
C CYS A 165 5.55 13.21 5.65
N ILE A 166 6.69 13.66 5.13
CA ILE A 166 7.55 12.86 4.24
C ILE A 166 8.20 11.72 5.03
N ASP A 167 8.73 11.99 6.23
CA ASP A 167 9.32 10.99 7.13
C ASP A 167 8.30 9.89 7.46
N ARG A 168 7.08 10.28 7.79
CA ARG A 168 5.99 9.34 8.05
C ARG A 168 5.63 8.48 6.82
N LEU A 169 5.69 9.08 5.63
CA LEU A 169 5.38 8.40 4.36
C LEU A 169 6.49 7.44 3.92
N LEU A 170 7.76 7.84 4.12
CA LEU A 170 8.95 7.12 3.65
C LEU A 170 9.66 6.30 4.75
N GLY A 171 9.33 6.58 6.01
CA GLY A 171 9.81 5.82 7.17
C GLY A 171 11.17 6.24 7.73
N ASP A 172 11.81 7.22 7.13
CA ASP A 172 13.05 7.85 7.60
C ASP A 172 13.26 9.23 6.98
N ASP A 173 14.36 9.89 7.36
CA ASP A 173 14.82 11.18 6.88
C ASP A 173 15.89 11.08 5.75
N GLY A 174 16.26 9.88 5.34
CA GLY A 174 17.30 9.62 4.31
C GLY A 174 16.97 10.27 2.95
N TRP A 175 15.70 10.53 2.67
CA TRP A 175 15.25 11.25 1.47
C TRP A 175 15.85 12.66 1.36
N GLN A 176 16.24 13.29 2.48
CA GLN A 176 16.81 14.64 2.49
C GLN A 176 18.17 14.65 1.79
N THR A 177 19.02 13.68 2.07
CA THR A 177 20.34 13.53 1.43
C THR A 177 20.22 12.96 0.03
N GLU A 178 19.20 12.13 -0.22
CA GLU A 178 18.99 11.49 -1.51
C GLU A 178 18.40 12.45 -2.54
N PHE A 179 17.48 13.34 -2.14
CA PHE A 179 16.78 14.22 -3.07
C PHE A 179 17.33 15.63 -3.15
N TYR A 180 18.21 16.02 -2.22
CA TYR A 180 18.76 17.36 -2.14
C TYR A 180 20.27 17.33 -2.04
N LYS A 181 20.89 18.35 -2.60
CA LYS A 181 22.33 18.64 -2.45
C LYS A 181 22.53 20.07 -1.97
N GLU A 182 23.70 20.34 -1.44
CA GLU A 182 24.13 21.69 -1.14
C GLU A 182 24.21 22.54 -2.41
N ASP A 183 23.70 23.75 -2.37
CA ASP A 183 23.81 24.70 -3.47
C ASP A 183 25.25 25.25 -3.49
N PRO A 184 26.06 24.98 -4.54
CA PRO A 184 27.40 25.49 -4.61
C PRO A 184 27.47 27.00 -4.86
N GLN A 185 26.34 27.63 -5.23
CA GLN A 185 26.27 29.08 -5.39
C GLN A 185 26.07 29.75 -4.03
N MET A 186 27.17 30.08 -3.36
CA MET A 186 27.11 31.08 -2.29
C MET A 186 26.56 32.38 -2.88
N SER A 187 25.48 32.89 -2.30
CA SER A 187 24.97 34.20 -2.66
C SER A 187 26.08 35.22 -2.43
N LEU A 188 26.29 36.14 -3.37
CA LEU A 188 27.23 37.28 -3.19
C LEU A 188 26.89 38.07 -1.89
N PHE A 189 25.64 38.02 -1.44
CA PHE A 189 25.17 38.61 -0.18
C PHE A 189 25.66 37.86 1.06
N ASP A 190 25.97 36.55 0.98
CA ASP A 190 26.50 35.75 2.09
C ASP A 190 27.99 36.06 2.35
N LEU A 191 28.64 36.77 1.41
CA LEU A 191 30.04 37.23 1.50
C LEU A 191 30.17 38.64 2.07
N LEU A 192 29.06 39.35 2.29
CA LEU A 192 29.10 40.72 2.84
C LEU A 192 29.14 40.68 4.39
N PRO A 193 30.13 41.30 5.06
CA PRO A 193 30.34 41.18 6.51
C PRO A 193 29.27 41.81 7.37
N ASP A 194 28.28 42.51 6.80
CA ASP A 194 27.35 43.40 7.50
C ASP A 194 25.88 42.95 7.51
N SER A 195 25.56 41.74 6.99
CA SER A 195 24.21 41.22 7.13
C SER A 195 24.07 40.47 8.48
N GLY A 196 23.60 41.17 9.50
CA GLY A 196 23.43 40.68 10.88
C GLY A 196 22.47 39.51 11.09
N THR A 197 22.31 38.64 10.10
CA THR A 197 21.61 37.36 10.15
C THR A 197 22.53 36.30 9.57
N VAL A 198 23.41 35.77 10.41
CA VAL A 198 24.15 34.52 10.11
C VAL A 198 23.14 33.38 10.13
N ASN A 199 22.38 33.21 9.05
CA ASN A 199 21.75 31.93 8.75
C ASN A 199 22.83 31.04 8.16
N SER A 200 23.60 30.39 9.04
CA SER A 200 24.66 29.43 8.70
C SER A 200 24.12 28.09 8.17
N GLY A 201 22.90 28.09 7.63
CA GLY A 201 22.33 26.94 6.95
C GLY A 201 22.75 26.89 5.50
N THR A 202 23.53 25.91 5.10
CA THR A 202 23.84 25.62 3.70
C THR A 202 22.55 25.53 2.91
N ARG A 203 22.39 26.39 1.89
CA ARG A 203 21.21 26.36 1.02
C ARG A 203 21.15 25.00 0.30
N LYS A 204 20.00 24.32 0.39
CA LYS A 204 19.77 23.06 -0.32
C LYS A 204 18.97 23.29 -1.59
N ILE A 205 19.30 22.58 -2.66
CA ILE A 205 18.55 22.53 -3.91
C ILE A 205 18.15 21.10 -4.24
N LYS A 206 16.95 20.92 -4.79
CA LYS A 206 16.47 19.62 -5.24
C LYS A 206 17.31 19.12 -6.41
N ASP A 207 17.91 17.92 -6.26
CA ASP A 207 18.75 17.24 -7.26
C ASP A 207 18.15 15.92 -7.71
N SER A 208 16.84 15.74 -7.55
CA SER A 208 16.16 14.51 -7.92
C SER A 208 15.13 14.74 -9.02
N ASN A 209 15.09 13.83 -9.97
CA ASN A 209 14.05 13.73 -10.99
C ASN A 209 13.01 12.65 -10.62
N SER A 210 11.98 12.50 -11.45
CA SER A 210 10.91 11.53 -11.23
C SER A 210 11.40 10.07 -11.20
N ASP A 211 12.42 9.73 -12.00
CA ASP A 211 12.94 8.36 -12.03
C ASP A 211 13.79 8.06 -10.81
N HIS A 212 14.54 9.03 -10.30
CA HIS A 212 15.28 8.94 -9.06
C HIS A 212 14.34 8.72 -7.86
N ILE A 213 13.28 9.54 -7.73
CA ILE A 213 12.28 9.40 -6.68
C ILE A 213 11.59 8.02 -6.76
N LYS A 214 11.24 7.57 -7.97
CA LYS A 214 10.67 6.23 -8.19
C LYS A 214 11.62 5.12 -7.70
N ALA A 215 12.89 5.17 -8.09
CA ALA A 215 13.89 4.19 -7.67
C ALA A 215 14.05 4.17 -6.15
N TYR A 216 14.08 5.33 -5.52
CA TYR A 216 14.13 5.45 -4.05
C TYR A 216 12.92 4.78 -3.38
N ILE A 217 11.68 5.06 -3.85
CA ILE A 217 10.47 4.45 -3.29
C ILE A 217 10.52 2.91 -3.37
N ILE A 218 10.95 2.35 -4.51
CA ILE A 218 11.09 0.90 -4.68
C ILE A 218 12.17 0.35 -3.76
N SER A 219 13.32 1.03 -3.65
CA SER A 219 14.38 0.67 -2.71
C SER A 219 13.88 0.67 -1.27
N ARG A 220 13.15 1.71 -0.86
CA ARG A 220 12.55 1.80 0.48
C ARG A 220 11.61 0.63 0.76
N LEU A 221 10.69 0.31 -0.15
CA LEU A 221 9.83 -0.86 0.00
C LEU A 221 10.63 -2.15 0.13
N GLY A 222 11.75 -2.27 -0.59
CA GLY A 222 12.67 -3.40 -0.52
C GLY A 222 13.40 -3.53 0.83
N THR A 223 13.41 -2.51 1.69
CA THR A 223 13.99 -2.63 3.04
C THR A 223 13.08 -3.38 4.02
N ILE A 224 11.78 -3.44 3.76
CA ILE A 224 10.80 -4.08 4.64
C ILE A 224 10.13 -5.31 4.01
N PHE A 225 9.99 -5.36 2.68
CA PHE A 225 9.45 -6.51 1.97
C PHE A 225 10.55 -7.34 1.34
N PRO A 226 10.55 -8.69 1.50
CA PRO A 226 11.57 -9.57 0.92
C PRO A 226 11.65 -9.53 -0.61
N CYS A 227 10.58 -9.07 -1.27
CA CYS A 227 10.53 -8.97 -2.72
C CYS A 227 9.58 -7.87 -3.17
N VAL A 228 10.04 -7.00 -4.08
CA VAL A 228 9.26 -5.90 -4.66
C VAL A 228 9.44 -5.93 -6.17
N SER A 229 8.34 -5.71 -6.92
CA SER A 229 8.43 -5.58 -8.38
C SER A 229 9.26 -4.36 -8.76
N GLN A 230 10.28 -4.57 -9.60
CA GLN A 230 11.18 -3.51 -10.06
C GLN A 230 10.58 -2.67 -11.20
N HIS A 231 9.38 -3.03 -11.67
CA HIS A 231 8.71 -2.39 -12.80
C HIS A 231 7.35 -1.82 -12.40
N PRO A 232 7.29 -0.86 -11.43
CA PRO A 232 6.03 -0.24 -11.04
C PRO A 232 5.42 0.52 -12.22
N ARG A 233 4.09 0.49 -12.32
CA ARG A 233 3.38 1.26 -13.34
C ARG A 233 3.13 2.68 -12.86
N ILE A 234 3.41 3.67 -13.73
CA ILE A 234 3.13 5.07 -13.45
C ILE A 234 1.77 5.42 -14.04
N PHE A 235 0.82 5.79 -13.19
CA PHE A 235 -0.44 6.41 -13.63
C PHE A 235 -0.24 7.92 -13.77
N ARG A 236 -0.73 8.46 -14.88
CA ARG A 236 -0.57 9.86 -15.26
C ARG A 236 -1.93 10.52 -15.43
N ASN A 237 -2.00 11.83 -15.17
CA ASN A 237 -3.20 12.62 -15.48
C ASN A 237 -3.27 12.97 -16.98
N SER A 238 -4.34 13.66 -17.37
CA SER A 238 -4.56 14.13 -18.75
C SER A 238 -3.44 15.03 -19.30
N ARG A 239 -2.66 15.69 -18.42
CA ARG A 239 -1.49 16.51 -18.77
C ARG A 239 -0.19 15.71 -18.79
N ASN A 240 -0.27 14.38 -18.82
CA ASN A 240 0.87 13.46 -18.78
C ASN A 240 1.77 13.59 -17.53
N SER A 241 1.27 14.18 -16.43
CA SER A 241 2.01 14.31 -15.17
C SER A 241 1.85 13.06 -14.32
N PRO A 242 2.92 12.50 -13.73
CA PRO A 242 2.85 11.34 -12.85
C PRO A 242 1.98 11.65 -11.61
N MET A 243 0.97 10.81 -11.37
CA MET A 243 0.06 10.94 -10.23
C MET A 243 0.34 9.88 -9.17
N PHE A 244 0.37 8.62 -9.59
CA PHE A 244 0.57 7.48 -8.71
C PHE A 244 1.64 6.55 -9.27
N LEU A 245 2.33 5.89 -8.36
CA LEU A 245 3.22 4.78 -8.66
C LEU A 245 2.57 3.50 -8.16
N PHE A 246 2.12 2.64 -9.09
CA PHE A 246 1.48 1.39 -8.73
C PHE A 246 2.54 0.34 -8.48
N CYS A 247 2.75 0.02 -7.20
CA CYS A 247 3.78 -0.89 -6.70
C CYS A 247 3.16 -2.23 -6.31
N PHE A 248 3.96 -3.29 -6.40
CA PHE A 248 3.63 -4.58 -5.83
C PHE A 248 4.76 -5.08 -4.93
N ALA A 249 4.43 -5.43 -3.69
CA ALA A 249 5.36 -5.92 -2.69
C ALA A 249 4.87 -7.25 -2.10
N ILE A 250 5.80 -8.18 -1.87
CA ILE A 250 5.54 -9.56 -1.45
C ILE A 250 6.16 -9.77 -0.09
N SER A 251 5.35 -10.17 0.89
CA SER A 251 5.81 -10.46 2.26
C SER A 251 6.37 -11.86 2.44
N SER A 252 6.08 -12.79 1.53
CA SER A 252 6.54 -14.18 1.63
C SER A 252 8.05 -14.29 1.42
N GLU A 253 8.74 -15.00 2.31
CA GLU A 253 10.16 -15.33 2.17
C GLU A 253 10.42 -16.50 1.20
N SER A 254 9.37 -17.21 0.75
CA SER A 254 9.51 -18.37 -0.14
C SER A 254 9.90 -17.92 -1.56
N PRO A 255 11.09 -18.33 -2.08
CA PRO A 255 11.50 -17.96 -3.45
C PRO A 255 10.55 -18.47 -4.54
N LYS A 256 9.86 -19.60 -4.30
CA LYS A 256 8.86 -20.14 -5.22
C LYS A 256 7.63 -19.25 -5.28
N ALA A 257 7.14 -18.78 -4.12
CA ALA A 257 5.99 -17.89 -4.03
C ALA A 257 6.34 -16.52 -4.65
N GLN A 258 7.50 -15.98 -4.35
CA GLN A 258 7.98 -14.71 -4.92
C GLN A 258 8.01 -14.75 -6.44
N ARG A 259 8.65 -15.77 -7.04
CA ARG A 259 8.73 -15.92 -8.50
C ARG A 259 7.35 -16.01 -9.16
N LEU A 260 6.41 -16.72 -8.54
CA LEU A 260 5.05 -16.84 -9.08
C LEU A 260 4.31 -15.51 -8.99
N ALA A 261 4.33 -14.87 -7.84
CA ALA A 261 3.64 -13.61 -7.60
C ALA A 261 4.21 -12.48 -8.46
N LEU A 262 5.54 -12.36 -8.59
CA LEU A 262 6.17 -11.38 -9.50
C LEU A 262 5.77 -11.58 -10.95
N ARG A 263 5.72 -12.83 -11.45
CA ARG A 263 5.29 -13.10 -12.83
C ARG A 263 3.89 -12.59 -13.10
N ILE A 264 2.96 -12.79 -12.15
CA ILE A 264 1.59 -12.31 -12.25
C ILE A 264 1.56 -10.78 -12.17
N ALA A 265 2.26 -10.21 -11.20
CA ALA A 265 2.32 -8.77 -11.00
C ALA A 265 2.93 -8.05 -12.20
N ASP A 266 4.04 -8.52 -12.73
CA ASP A 266 4.70 -7.93 -13.90
C ASP A 266 3.81 -7.98 -15.14
N HIS A 267 2.99 -9.05 -15.29
CA HIS A 267 2.00 -9.11 -16.37
C HIS A 267 0.94 -8.00 -16.20
N ILE A 268 0.44 -7.78 -14.99
CA ILE A 268 -0.55 -6.73 -14.69
C ILE A 268 0.07 -5.33 -14.88
N LEU A 269 1.30 -5.12 -14.40
CA LEU A 269 1.98 -3.83 -14.44
C LEU A 269 2.40 -3.42 -15.87
N LYS A 270 2.70 -4.38 -16.76
CA LYS A 270 3.12 -4.14 -18.15
C LYS A 270 1.95 -3.95 -19.13
N ASN A 271 0.79 -4.52 -18.84
CA ASN A 271 -0.38 -4.36 -19.71
C ASN A 271 -0.92 -2.94 -19.60
N LYS A 272 -1.07 -2.29 -20.80
CA LYS A 272 -1.58 -0.92 -20.94
C LYS A 272 -3.09 -0.85 -20.67
#